data_f18ec1d93e381ead22c2cc650b9a794d
#
_entry.id   f18ec1d93e381ead22c2cc650b9a794d
#
_cell.length_a   1.000
_cell.length_b   1.000
_cell.length_c   1.000
_cell.angle_alpha   90.00
_cell.angle_beta   90.00
_cell.angle_gamma   90.00
#
_symmetry.space_group_name_H-M   'P 1'
#
loop_
_entity.id
_entity.type
_entity.pdbx_description
1 polymer ?
#
loop_
_entity_poly.entity_id
_entity_poly.type
_entity_poly.pdbx_seq_one_letter_code
_entity_poly.pdbx_strand_id
1 'polypeptide(L)'
;MKKNIINILIILCAVAPLFSCVKDQEFLEEAPKTIYTVDNAFSKSSQVDAQVARTYYAAYSLYVWIDGNIFGAFSGSPSSTLLGYGSDVIEGNAAIVNAGSAFSHFDNLDPLNGRFLSLWNALYQLASYANLAIYGADQVSWSSDAEKNDLVAQAKFFLAFSYLRLAECFGSVPLVEEFNQELRYDYVRTPRSEVYAFVIKNLEEAVAGLPNYPAQDGRVAKGAASHFLAEAYIAQGIETGDKSYFNKAVSAANATISLHPLMTERFGVRANPADKGTTGMFNIPNYREDGSPFFDLFQIGNYDRSEGNTESLWVMETPTYDQQAAANSGQSNNSIVGCAQPYRDLIWKDQYKETKAPGPWAAAARMDMAKYPFGSAGPYCGGGSWGMYGSNDYIDEYVWQGDFATDDRNSQAILIDPVVMDMDHSMYGQVISKDMLTEPARYMRVSGKVNLPDAWGFDSHCIIMGQGPQAMFGRDVYAARSAETYLLLAEAQWRNGNSDEAAKALNTVRVRAHCSKLFSASEVNMVTILDERARELSWEEHRWPTLLRLAKEGETNTVMHDQLRAHAQYVNDNPVYPGTAPKWSLFAIPLSVIQLNTGAEMPQNDGWK
;
A
#
# COMPACT_ATOMS: atom_id res chain seq x y z
N MET A 1 -79.86 12.69 44.79
CA MET A 1 -78.67 11.82 44.79
C MET A 1 -78.20 11.44 43.40
N LYS A 2 -79.03 10.98 42.46
CA LYS A 2 -78.59 10.55 41.12
C LYS A 2 -77.90 11.62 40.26
N LYS A 3 -78.36 12.92 40.33
CA LYS A 3 -77.76 14.06 39.57
C LYS A 3 -76.36 14.42 40.04
N ASN A 4 -76.04 14.27 41.32
CA ASN A 4 -74.71 14.60 41.86
C ASN A 4 -73.68 13.53 41.56
N ILE A 5 -74.12 12.24 41.43
CA ILE A 5 -73.21 11.13 41.06
C ILE A 5 -72.81 11.26 39.59
N ILE A 6 -73.71 11.65 38.69
CA ILE A 6 -73.40 11.85 37.26
C ILE A 6 -72.41 13.02 37.06
N ASN A 7 -72.57 14.09 37.81
CA ASN A 7 -71.65 15.24 37.73
C ASN A 7 -70.26 14.89 38.30
N ILE A 8 -70.19 14.08 39.33
CA ILE A 8 -68.91 13.61 39.88
C ILE A 8 -68.19 12.64 38.87
N LEU A 9 -68.94 11.75 38.19
CA LEU A 9 -68.41 10.87 37.16
C LEU A 9 -67.92 11.64 35.92
N ILE A 10 -68.64 12.70 35.50
CA ILE A 10 -68.21 13.57 34.37
C ILE A 10 -66.93 14.34 34.74
N ILE A 11 -66.79 14.83 35.96
CA ILE A 11 -65.61 15.53 36.45
C ILE A 11 -64.45 14.55 36.57
N LEU A 12 -64.65 13.32 37.04
CA LEU A 12 -63.58 12.25 37.06
C LEU A 12 -63.15 11.85 35.67
N CYS A 13 -64.05 11.74 34.68
CA CYS A 13 -63.70 11.42 33.30
C CYS A 13 -63.05 12.61 32.56
N ALA A 14 -63.28 13.85 32.97
CA ALA A 14 -62.65 15.04 32.40
C ALA A 14 -61.21 15.31 32.95
N VAL A 15 -60.89 14.77 34.15
CA VAL A 15 -59.59 14.96 34.81
C VAL A 15 -58.62 13.79 34.51
N ALA A 16 -59.15 12.61 34.13
CA ALA A 16 -58.34 11.44 33.78
C ALA A 16 -57.35 11.65 32.60
N PRO A 17 -57.67 12.41 31.53
CA PRO A 17 -56.69 12.68 30.47
C PRO A 17 -55.60 13.70 30.84
N LEU A 18 -55.74 14.46 31.93
CA LEU A 18 -54.72 15.43 32.31
C LEU A 18 -53.52 14.85 33.07
N PHE A 19 -53.59 13.60 33.50
CA PHE A 19 -52.45 12.89 34.12
C PHE A 19 -51.75 11.94 33.19
N SER A 20 -52.19 11.82 31.93
CA SER A 20 -51.55 10.96 30.91
C SER A 20 -50.45 11.65 30.12
N CYS A 21 -50.21 12.95 30.34
CA CYS A 21 -49.24 13.72 29.54
C CYS A 21 -47.90 13.99 30.26
N VAL A 22 -47.48 13.14 31.16
CA VAL A 22 -46.24 13.40 31.92
C VAL A 22 -45.09 12.46 31.56
N LYS A 23 -45.16 11.73 30.45
CA LYS A 23 -44.00 10.96 29.96
C LYS A 23 -43.93 10.82 28.43
N ASP A 24 -44.43 11.79 27.68
CA ASP A 24 -44.38 11.72 26.20
C ASP A 24 -42.97 11.95 25.63
N GLN A 25 -42.04 12.47 26.38
CA GLN A 25 -40.65 12.60 25.90
C GLN A 25 -39.92 11.27 25.87
N GLU A 26 -40.15 10.38 26.83
CA GLU A 26 -39.56 9.02 26.80
C GLU A 26 -40.26 8.06 25.79
N PHE A 27 -41.54 8.36 25.43
CA PHE A 27 -42.29 7.54 24.47
C PHE A 27 -42.00 7.91 23.02
N LEU A 28 -41.45 9.08 22.76
CA LEU A 28 -41.07 9.58 21.43
C LEU A 28 -39.58 9.42 21.14
N GLU A 29 -38.77 8.96 22.08
CA GLU A 29 -37.43 8.50 21.79
C GLU A 29 -37.54 7.16 21.07
N GLU A 30 -37.56 7.20 19.73
CA GLU A 30 -37.38 6.04 18.90
C GLU A 30 -35.98 5.46 19.20
N ALA A 31 -35.89 4.47 20.09
CA ALA A 31 -34.73 3.62 20.18
C ALA A 31 -34.82 2.60 19.04
N PRO A 32 -34.11 2.80 17.91
CA PRO A 32 -34.19 1.90 16.77
C PRO A 32 -33.60 0.56 17.17
N LYS A 33 -34.45 -0.45 17.33
CA LYS A 33 -34.05 -1.82 17.72
C LYS A 33 -33.39 -2.58 16.57
N THR A 34 -33.47 -2.05 15.36
CA THR A 34 -32.99 -2.68 14.12
C THR A 34 -31.86 -1.93 13.44
N ILE A 35 -31.53 -0.73 13.91
CA ILE A 35 -30.43 0.09 13.38
C ILE A 35 -29.41 0.28 14.50
N TYR A 36 -28.16 0.00 14.20
CA TYR A 36 -27.07 0.31 15.12
C TYR A 36 -26.85 1.81 15.15
N THR A 37 -26.98 2.40 16.33
CA THR A 37 -26.55 3.77 16.67
C THR A 37 -25.31 3.63 17.55
N VAL A 38 -24.57 4.71 17.76
CA VAL A 38 -23.40 4.70 18.64
C VAL A 38 -23.73 4.22 20.04
N ASP A 39 -24.93 4.58 20.56
CA ASP A 39 -25.38 4.23 21.92
C ASP A 39 -25.72 2.72 22.09
N ASN A 40 -26.00 2.02 21.01
CA ASN A 40 -26.36 0.61 21.05
C ASN A 40 -25.41 -0.31 20.27
N ALA A 41 -24.40 0.26 19.59
CA ALA A 41 -23.47 -0.48 18.76
C ALA A 41 -22.54 -1.39 19.56
N PHE A 42 -22.21 -1.01 20.78
CA PHE A 42 -21.24 -1.69 21.61
C PHE A 42 -21.89 -2.22 22.91
N SER A 43 -22.15 -3.52 22.93
CA SER A 43 -22.68 -4.23 24.12
C SER A 43 -21.86 -5.50 24.45
N LYS A 44 -20.95 -5.90 23.56
CA LYS A 44 -20.10 -7.11 23.69
C LYS A 44 -18.72 -6.87 23.08
N SER A 45 -17.69 -7.52 23.61
CA SER A 45 -16.32 -7.45 23.09
C SER A 45 -16.20 -7.84 21.60
N SER A 46 -17.02 -8.78 21.14
CA SER A 46 -17.04 -9.17 19.72
C SER A 46 -17.47 -8.06 18.75
N GLN A 47 -18.20 -7.06 19.22
CA GLN A 47 -18.54 -5.89 18.38
C GLN A 47 -17.36 -4.91 18.27
N VAL A 48 -16.53 -4.84 19.31
CA VAL A 48 -15.27 -4.10 19.24
C VAL A 48 -14.29 -4.78 18.28
N ASP A 49 -14.17 -6.11 18.36
CA ASP A 49 -13.34 -6.88 17.40
C ASP A 49 -13.82 -6.70 15.96
N ALA A 50 -15.13 -6.73 15.72
CA ALA A 50 -15.72 -6.43 14.41
C ALA A 50 -15.40 -5.01 13.92
N GLN A 51 -15.39 -4.01 14.83
CA GLN A 51 -15.00 -2.65 14.50
C GLN A 51 -13.50 -2.54 14.21
N VAL A 52 -12.65 -3.25 14.96
CA VAL A 52 -11.21 -3.36 14.65
C VAL A 52 -11.02 -4.04 13.28
N ALA A 53 -11.74 -5.13 12.98
CA ALA A 53 -11.72 -5.75 11.66
C ALA A 53 -12.11 -4.78 10.53
N ARG A 54 -13.04 -3.85 10.81
CA ARG A 54 -13.39 -2.78 9.87
C ARG A 54 -12.22 -1.82 9.60
N THR A 55 -11.34 -1.58 10.59
CA THR A 55 -10.13 -0.78 10.37
C THR A 55 -9.13 -1.48 9.44
N TYR A 56 -8.98 -2.82 9.57
CA TYR A 56 -8.17 -3.61 8.62
C TYR A 56 -8.70 -3.49 7.20
N TYR A 57 -10.01 -3.61 7.01
CA TYR A 57 -10.62 -3.44 5.69
C TYR A 57 -10.38 -2.05 5.10
N ALA A 58 -10.46 -0.99 5.92
CA ALA A 58 -10.15 0.35 5.46
C ALA A 58 -8.67 0.50 5.09
N ALA A 59 -7.76 -0.06 5.89
CA ALA A 59 -6.32 -0.06 5.60
C ALA A 59 -5.97 -0.85 4.34
N TYR A 60 -6.67 -1.96 4.06
CA TYR A 60 -6.50 -2.76 2.85
C TYR A 60 -6.61 -1.91 1.58
N SER A 61 -7.53 -0.94 1.55
CA SER A 61 -7.70 -0.03 0.41
C SER A 61 -6.50 0.88 0.12
N LEU A 62 -5.57 1.03 1.06
CA LEU A 62 -4.34 1.79 0.88
C LEU A 62 -3.24 1.00 0.17
N TYR A 63 -3.35 -0.32 0.10
CA TYR A 63 -2.35 -1.22 -0.47
C TYR A 63 -2.85 -1.98 -1.69
N VAL A 64 -4.15 -2.26 -1.75
CA VAL A 64 -4.73 -3.13 -2.76
C VAL A 64 -5.87 -2.42 -3.50
N TRP A 65 -5.93 -2.63 -4.79
CA TRP A 65 -7.06 -2.16 -5.58
C TRP A 65 -8.30 -2.98 -5.28
N ILE A 66 -9.23 -2.38 -4.55
CA ILE A 66 -10.55 -2.96 -4.31
C ILE A 66 -11.49 -2.36 -5.34
N ASP A 67 -11.74 -3.02 -6.45
CA ASP A 67 -12.88 -2.66 -7.27
C ASP A 67 -13.35 -3.85 -8.10
N GLY A 68 -14.59 -4.29 -7.86
CA GLY A 68 -15.27 -5.26 -8.69
C GLY A 68 -15.67 -4.71 -10.07
N ASN A 69 -15.40 -3.45 -10.33
CA ASN A 69 -15.68 -2.79 -11.60
C ASN A 69 -14.40 -2.24 -12.22
N ILE A 70 -13.79 -3.03 -13.06
CA ILE A 70 -12.54 -2.71 -13.75
C ILE A 70 -12.62 -1.41 -14.56
N PHE A 71 -13.80 -1.04 -15.04
CA PHE A 71 -14.03 0.22 -15.71
C PHE A 71 -14.19 1.40 -14.74
N GLY A 72 -14.61 1.16 -13.48
CA GLY A 72 -14.66 2.17 -12.41
C GLY A 72 -13.28 2.51 -11.87
N ALA A 73 -12.31 1.59 -11.91
CA ALA A 73 -10.92 1.82 -11.47
C ALA A 73 -10.23 2.95 -12.24
N PHE A 74 -10.66 3.26 -13.44
CA PHE A 74 -10.14 4.38 -14.23
C PHE A 74 -10.65 5.75 -13.80
N SER A 75 -11.83 5.82 -13.22
CA SER A 75 -12.47 7.08 -12.82
C SER A 75 -12.35 7.38 -11.33
N GLY A 76 -12.12 6.36 -10.51
CA GLY A 76 -12.10 6.45 -9.05
C GLY A 76 -10.94 5.70 -8.42
N SER A 77 -9.73 5.89 -8.97
CA SER A 77 -8.57 5.18 -8.47
C SER A 77 -8.39 5.32 -6.98
N PRO A 78 -8.13 4.21 -6.30
CA PRO A 78 -7.95 4.22 -4.86
C PRO A 78 -6.72 5.03 -4.44
N SER A 79 -6.75 5.42 -3.20
CA SER A 79 -5.68 6.09 -2.47
C SER A 79 -4.32 5.38 -2.58
N SER A 80 -4.32 4.05 -2.75
CA SER A 80 -3.10 3.25 -2.94
C SER A 80 -2.23 3.72 -4.10
N THR A 81 -2.82 4.15 -5.21
CA THR A 81 -2.05 4.58 -6.38
C THR A 81 -1.29 5.87 -6.14
N LEU A 82 -1.81 6.79 -5.31
CA LEU A 82 -1.10 8.03 -5.00
C LEU A 82 0.06 7.80 -4.02
N LEU A 83 0.05 6.74 -3.22
CA LEU A 83 1.13 6.48 -2.28
C LEU A 83 2.39 5.88 -2.94
N GLY A 84 2.24 5.12 -4.02
CA GLY A 84 3.36 4.41 -4.66
C GLY A 84 3.70 4.85 -6.07
N TYR A 85 2.71 5.30 -6.84
CA TYR A 85 2.87 5.51 -8.28
C TYR A 85 3.00 6.98 -8.68
N GLY A 86 3.59 7.22 -9.85
CA GLY A 86 3.94 8.57 -10.31
C GLY A 86 5.09 9.17 -9.52
N SER A 87 5.93 8.32 -8.91
CA SER A 87 7.10 8.70 -8.10
C SER A 87 8.40 8.68 -8.93
N ASP A 88 9.52 8.69 -8.27
CA ASP A 88 10.86 8.58 -8.88
C ASP A 88 11.20 7.18 -9.40
N VAL A 89 10.41 6.16 -9.08
CA VAL A 89 10.71 4.74 -9.38
C VAL A 89 9.61 4.01 -10.16
N ILE A 90 8.35 4.40 -9.97
CA ILE A 90 7.21 3.80 -10.67
C ILE A 90 6.38 4.91 -11.31
N GLU A 91 6.12 4.78 -12.60
CA GLU A 91 5.43 5.78 -13.38
C GLU A 91 4.22 5.20 -14.12
N GLY A 92 3.32 6.09 -14.53
CA GLY A 92 2.30 5.75 -15.50
C GLY A 92 2.92 5.57 -16.89
N ASN A 93 2.60 4.47 -17.56
CA ASN A 93 3.04 4.25 -18.94
C ASN A 93 2.38 5.31 -19.85
N ALA A 94 3.16 6.30 -20.29
CA ALA A 94 2.68 7.43 -21.08
C ALA A 94 2.03 7.04 -22.42
N ALA A 95 2.32 5.85 -22.93
CA ALA A 95 1.74 5.34 -24.16
C ALA A 95 0.32 4.76 -23.95
N ILE A 96 -0.05 4.42 -22.74
CA ILE A 96 -1.32 3.80 -22.38
C ILE A 96 -2.17 4.74 -21.54
N VAL A 97 -1.56 5.40 -20.58
CA VAL A 97 -2.17 6.45 -19.78
C VAL A 97 -1.93 7.75 -20.54
N ASN A 98 -2.99 8.52 -20.85
CA ASN A 98 -2.83 9.83 -21.48
C ASN A 98 -1.69 10.60 -20.79
N ALA A 99 -0.73 11.09 -21.55
CA ALA A 99 0.43 11.81 -21.04
C ALA A 99 0.09 13.01 -20.13
N GLY A 100 -1.14 13.50 -20.19
CA GLY A 100 -1.69 14.53 -19.29
C GLY A 100 -2.41 13.99 -18.06
N SER A 101 -2.41 12.64 -17.83
CA SER A 101 -3.03 12.14 -16.61
C SER A 101 -2.09 12.35 -15.42
N ALA A 102 -2.68 12.62 -14.26
CA ALA A 102 -1.95 12.77 -13.01
C ALA A 102 -1.14 11.51 -12.58
N PHE A 103 -1.25 10.42 -13.32
CA PHE A 103 -0.51 9.19 -13.05
C PHE A 103 0.74 9.03 -13.87
N SER A 104 0.85 9.75 -14.96
CA SER A 104 2.03 9.65 -15.80
C SER A 104 3.22 10.38 -15.20
N HIS A 105 2.96 11.50 -14.51
CA HIS A 105 4.03 12.31 -13.94
C HIS A 105 3.52 13.26 -12.84
N PHE A 106 4.37 13.55 -11.86
CA PHE A 106 4.04 14.43 -10.72
C PHE A 106 3.69 15.87 -11.13
N ASP A 107 4.16 16.35 -12.30
CA ASP A 107 3.83 17.69 -12.81
C ASP A 107 2.36 17.86 -13.21
N ASN A 108 1.64 16.76 -13.39
CA ASN A 108 0.22 16.76 -13.73
C ASN A 108 -0.69 16.78 -12.48
N LEU A 109 -0.11 16.78 -11.28
CA LEU A 109 -0.87 16.91 -10.05
C LEU A 109 -1.31 18.37 -9.84
N ASP A 110 -2.55 18.57 -9.43
CA ASP A 110 -3.13 19.85 -9.03
C ASP A 110 -4.06 19.68 -7.83
N PRO A 111 -4.39 20.77 -7.09
CA PRO A 111 -5.24 20.68 -5.89
C PRO A 111 -6.66 20.18 -6.13
N LEU A 112 -7.15 20.19 -7.38
CA LEU A 112 -8.44 19.65 -7.79
C LEU A 112 -8.37 18.15 -8.10
N ASN A 113 -7.16 17.57 -8.09
CA ASN A 113 -7.01 16.15 -8.39
C ASN A 113 -7.75 15.29 -7.36
N GLY A 114 -8.74 14.56 -7.83
CA GLY A 114 -9.60 13.73 -6.99
C GLY A 114 -8.87 12.67 -6.16
N ARG A 115 -7.59 12.38 -6.48
CA ARG A 115 -6.76 11.42 -5.74
C ARG A 115 -6.25 11.95 -4.42
N PHE A 116 -5.92 13.24 -4.34
CA PHE A 116 -5.63 13.88 -3.06
C PHE A 116 -6.82 13.78 -2.13
N LEU A 117 -8.03 14.03 -2.65
CA LEU A 117 -9.25 13.87 -1.87
C LEU A 117 -9.51 12.40 -1.48
N SER A 118 -9.28 11.46 -2.39
CA SER A 118 -9.46 10.03 -2.10
C SER A 118 -8.50 9.55 -1.02
N LEU A 119 -7.22 9.91 -1.10
CA LEU A 119 -6.23 9.58 -0.07
C LEU A 119 -6.56 10.23 1.27
N TRP A 120 -6.88 11.52 1.26
CA TRP A 120 -7.30 12.25 2.45
C TRP A 120 -8.49 11.58 3.15
N ASN A 121 -9.54 11.30 2.39
CA ASN A 121 -10.74 10.67 2.92
C ASN A 121 -10.48 9.26 3.45
N ALA A 122 -9.68 8.45 2.73
CA ALA A 122 -9.35 7.10 3.17
C ALA A 122 -8.58 7.09 4.50
N LEU A 123 -7.60 8.00 4.65
CA LEU A 123 -6.83 8.12 5.88
C LEU A 123 -7.69 8.63 7.05
N TYR A 124 -8.51 9.66 6.85
CA TYR A 124 -9.43 10.13 7.91
C TYR A 124 -10.52 9.12 8.23
N GLN A 125 -11.00 8.34 7.26
CA GLN A 125 -11.93 7.25 7.51
C GLN A 125 -11.28 6.15 8.36
N LEU A 126 -10.02 5.79 8.08
CA LEU A 126 -9.25 4.84 8.87
C LEU A 126 -9.09 5.33 10.32
N ALA A 127 -8.72 6.61 10.52
CA ALA A 127 -8.62 7.23 11.84
C ALA A 127 -9.96 7.23 12.59
N SER A 128 -11.05 7.55 11.89
CA SER A 128 -12.40 7.55 12.47
C SER A 128 -12.84 6.15 12.92
N TYR A 129 -12.55 5.12 12.12
CA TYR A 129 -12.87 3.74 12.50
C TYR A 129 -12.03 3.27 13.70
N ALA A 130 -10.77 3.66 13.75
CA ALA A 130 -9.89 3.37 14.88
C ALA A 130 -10.37 4.07 16.17
N ASN A 131 -10.71 5.36 16.09
CA ASN A 131 -11.27 6.12 17.22
C ASN A 131 -12.59 5.50 17.72
N LEU A 132 -13.46 5.05 16.80
CA LEU A 132 -14.70 4.37 17.15
C LEU A 132 -14.45 3.02 17.86
N ALA A 133 -13.41 2.26 17.44
CA ALA A 133 -13.04 1.02 18.12
C ALA A 133 -12.52 1.28 19.55
N ILE A 134 -11.68 2.32 19.72
CA ILE A 134 -11.17 2.73 21.03
C ILE A 134 -12.33 3.16 21.94
N TYR A 135 -13.23 4.00 21.44
CA TYR A 135 -14.43 4.41 22.18
C TYR A 135 -15.28 3.19 22.57
N GLY A 136 -15.55 2.28 21.62
CA GLY A 136 -16.35 1.08 21.85
C GLY A 136 -15.74 0.15 22.90
N ALA A 137 -14.40 0.12 23.02
CA ALA A 137 -13.72 -0.70 24.00
C ALA A 137 -14.00 -0.27 25.46
N ASP A 138 -14.34 0.97 25.67
CA ASP A 138 -14.72 1.48 27.01
C ASP A 138 -16.22 1.33 27.31
N GLN A 139 -17.03 0.94 26.33
CA GLN A 139 -18.49 0.73 26.50
C GLN A 139 -18.84 -0.71 26.86
N VAL A 140 -17.92 -1.67 26.75
CA VAL A 140 -18.21 -3.11 26.92
C VAL A 140 -17.48 -3.71 28.12
N SER A 141 -18.04 -4.82 28.62
CA SER A 141 -17.36 -5.65 29.61
C SER A 141 -16.46 -6.65 28.90
N TRP A 142 -15.26 -6.85 29.45
CA TRP A 142 -14.23 -7.72 28.88
C TRP A 142 -14.10 -9.02 29.67
N SER A 143 -13.76 -10.11 28.97
CA SER A 143 -13.45 -11.39 29.61
C SER A 143 -12.05 -11.37 30.28
N SER A 144 -11.14 -10.57 29.73
CA SER A 144 -9.80 -10.33 30.25
C SER A 144 -9.23 -8.97 29.81
N ASP A 145 -8.34 -8.41 30.65
CA ASP A 145 -7.60 -7.20 30.28
C ASP A 145 -6.69 -7.43 29.07
N ALA A 146 -6.20 -8.64 28.86
CA ALA A 146 -5.35 -8.97 27.72
C ALA A 146 -6.10 -8.84 26.39
N GLU A 147 -7.35 -9.30 26.32
CA GLU A 147 -8.20 -9.15 25.14
C GLU A 147 -8.48 -7.67 24.84
N LYS A 148 -8.86 -6.90 25.88
CA LYS A 148 -9.06 -5.44 25.72
C LYS A 148 -7.79 -4.76 25.22
N ASN A 149 -6.66 -5.02 25.86
CA ASN A 149 -5.41 -4.37 25.56
C ASN A 149 -4.93 -4.66 24.14
N ASP A 150 -5.08 -5.90 23.66
CA ASP A 150 -4.70 -6.27 22.29
C ASP A 150 -5.57 -5.52 21.25
N LEU A 151 -6.90 -5.53 21.37
CA LEU A 151 -7.78 -4.87 20.41
C LEU A 151 -7.63 -3.34 20.44
N VAL A 152 -7.47 -2.74 21.62
CA VAL A 152 -7.20 -1.30 21.75
C VAL A 152 -5.83 -0.95 21.14
N ALA A 153 -4.81 -1.78 21.34
CA ALA A 153 -3.49 -1.57 20.76
C ALA A 153 -3.51 -1.66 19.22
N GLN A 154 -4.28 -2.60 18.66
CA GLN A 154 -4.51 -2.67 17.21
C GLN A 154 -5.18 -1.40 16.69
N ALA A 155 -6.24 -0.91 17.37
CA ALA A 155 -6.92 0.32 16.99
C ALA A 155 -5.98 1.54 17.07
N LYS A 156 -5.15 1.66 18.14
CA LYS A 156 -4.15 2.72 18.28
C LYS A 156 -3.07 2.65 17.20
N PHE A 157 -2.66 1.46 16.79
CA PHE A 157 -1.78 1.28 15.65
C PHE A 157 -2.38 1.91 14.38
N PHE A 158 -3.64 1.62 14.06
CA PHE A 158 -4.29 2.16 12.86
C PHE A 158 -4.52 3.66 12.93
N LEU A 159 -4.87 4.18 14.11
CA LEU A 159 -4.99 5.61 14.35
C LEU A 159 -3.66 6.32 14.08
N ALA A 160 -2.58 5.80 14.63
CA ALA A 160 -1.23 6.32 14.44
C ALA A 160 -0.76 6.19 12.98
N PHE A 161 -0.95 5.02 12.35
CA PHE A 161 -0.60 4.80 10.94
C PHE A 161 -1.30 5.79 10.01
N SER A 162 -2.59 6.04 10.25
CA SER A 162 -3.34 7.02 9.48
C SER A 162 -2.75 8.42 9.58
N TYR A 163 -2.49 8.90 10.80
CA TYR A 163 -1.91 10.22 11.02
C TYR A 163 -0.43 10.32 10.61
N LEU A 164 0.32 9.22 10.65
CA LEU A 164 1.67 9.17 10.09
C LEU A 164 1.62 9.49 8.59
N ARG A 165 0.80 8.76 7.84
CA ARG A 165 0.63 8.99 6.40
C ARG A 165 0.05 10.37 6.08
N LEU A 166 -0.90 10.87 6.87
CA LEU A 166 -1.42 12.24 6.73
C LEU A 166 -0.30 13.28 6.91
N ALA A 167 0.49 13.18 7.98
CA ALA A 167 1.56 14.13 8.27
C ALA A 167 2.71 14.06 7.24
N GLU A 168 3.07 12.87 6.78
CA GLU A 168 4.10 12.70 5.75
C GLU A 168 3.67 13.29 4.41
N CYS A 169 2.43 13.03 3.98
CA CYS A 169 1.93 13.44 2.68
C CYS A 169 1.48 14.91 2.65
N PHE A 170 0.76 15.36 3.67
CA PHE A 170 0.06 16.65 3.67
C PHE A 170 0.63 17.66 4.68
N GLY A 171 1.59 17.27 5.52
CA GLY A 171 2.17 18.14 6.54
C GLY A 171 1.24 18.35 7.74
N SER A 172 1.06 19.62 8.15
CA SER A 172 0.09 20.00 9.17
C SER A 172 -1.33 19.66 8.72
N VAL A 173 -2.09 18.97 9.58
CA VAL A 173 -3.44 18.47 9.28
C VAL A 173 -4.35 18.60 10.51
N PRO A 174 -5.67 18.67 10.35
CA PRO A 174 -6.59 18.58 11.48
C PRO A 174 -6.38 17.30 12.29
N LEU A 175 -6.13 17.42 13.58
CA LEU A 175 -5.99 16.29 14.50
C LEU A 175 -7.29 16.03 15.23
N VAL A 176 -7.87 14.85 15.04
CA VAL A 176 -9.09 14.37 15.71
C VAL A 176 -8.68 13.18 16.59
N GLU A 177 -8.41 13.48 17.87
CA GLU A 177 -7.79 12.53 18.80
C GLU A 177 -8.77 11.47 19.30
N GLU A 178 -10.08 11.78 19.32
CA GLU A 178 -11.13 10.95 19.88
C GLU A 178 -12.32 10.84 18.93
N PHE A 179 -13.16 9.85 19.18
CA PHE A 179 -14.40 9.70 18.45
C PHE A 179 -15.32 10.90 18.68
N ASN A 180 -15.75 11.55 17.60
CA ASN A 180 -16.65 12.69 17.61
C ASN A 180 -17.90 12.41 16.77
N GLN A 181 -19.08 12.69 17.32
CA GLN A 181 -20.37 12.54 16.64
C GLN A 181 -20.87 13.83 16.00
N GLU A 182 -20.30 14.97 16.37
CA GLU A 182 -20.77 16.27 15.92
C GLU A 182 -20.17 16.64 14.55
N LEU A 183 -21.01 17.20 13.68
CA LEU A 183 -20.53 17.78 12.43
C LEU A 183 -19.81 19.10 12.72
N ARG A 184 -18.57 19.21 12.26
CA ARG A 184 -17.74 20.40 12.41
C ARG A 184 -17.28 20.90 11.04
N TYR A 185 -17.18 22.23 10.93
CA TYR A 185 -16.71 22.93 9.74
C TYR A 185 -15.65 23.99 10.09
N ASP A 186 -15.04 23.87 11.26
CA ASP A 186 -14.11 24.82 11.88
C ASP A 186 -12.76 24.18 12.22
N TYR A 187 -12.32 23.24 11.41
CA TYR A 187 -11.05 22.54 11.62
C TYR A 187 -9.86 23.46 11.35
N VAL A 188 -8.86 23.39 12.23
CA VAL A 188 -7.57 24.06 12.09
C VAL A 188 -6.50 22.98 11.90
N ARG A 189 -5.51 23.25 11.06
CA ARG A 189 -4.37 22.36 10.87
C ARG A 189 -3.47 22.38 12.10
N THR A 190 -3.28 21.23 12.73
CA THR A 190 -2.32 21.02 13.82
C THR A 190 -0.91 20.96 13.26
N PRO A 191 0.08 21.62 13.86
CA PRO A 191 1.46 21.57 13.39
C PRO A 191 1.97 20.14 13.20
N ARG A 192 2.71 19.90 12.11
CA ARG A 192 3.22 18.57 11.73
C ARG A 192 3.97 17.89 12.85
N SER A 193 4.80 18.64 13.60
CA SER A 193 5.54 18.12 14.77
C SER A 193 4.63 17.61 15.89
N GLU A 194 3.49 18.26 16.12
CA GLU A 194 2.49 17.83 17.12
C GLU A 194 1.73 16.59 16.64
N VAL A 195 1.41 16.52 15.32
CA VAL A 195 0.83 15.31 14.72
C VAL A 195 1.79 14.12 14.87
N TYR A 196 3.09 14.28 14.59
CA TYR A 196 4.07 13.21 14.82
C TYR A 196 4.20 12.84 16.31
N ALA A 197 4.12 13.80 17.23
CA ALA A 197 4.11 13.49 18.65
C ALA A 197 2.91 12.63 19.06
N PHE A 198 1.72 12.92 18.51
CA PHE A 198 0.52 12.10 18.69
C PHE A 198 0.68 10.70 18.10
N VAL A 199 1.24 10.58 16.90
CA VAL A 199 1.56 9.30 16.23
C VAL A 199 2.49 8.47 17.12
N ILE A 200 3.60 9.06 17.57
CA ILE A 200 4.59 8.38 18.41
C ILE A 200 3.95 7.85 19.69
N LYS A 201 3.17 8.67 20.39
CA LYS A 201 2.45 8.26 21.60
C LYS A 201 1.57 7.02 21.35
N ASN A 202 0.76 7.04 20.31
CA ASN A 202 -0.14 5.92 20.02
C ASN A 202 0.62 4.66 19.55
N LEU A 203 1.75 4.80 18.83
CA LEU A 203 2.59 3.66 18.46
C LEU A 203 3.34 3.09 19.67
N GLU A 204 3.84 3.92 20.59
CA GLU A 204 4.45 3.44 21.85
C GLU A 204 3.44 2.63 22.67
N GLU A 205 2.19 3.11 22.77
CA GLU A 205 1.10 2.40 23.45
C GLU A 205 0.70 1.11 22.69
N ALA A 206 0.70 1.12 21.35
CA ALA A 206 0.48 -0.06 20.54
C ALA A 206 1.59 -1.12 20.75
N VAL A 207 2.86 -0.72 20.73
CA VAL A 207 4.01 -1.61 21.02
C VAL A 207 3.89 -2.25 22.41
N ALA A 208 3.40 -1.50 23.39
CA ALA A 208 3.22 -2.01 24.75
C ALA A 208 2.08 -3.02 24.86
N GLY A 209 0.98 -2.83 24.10
CA GLY A 209 -0.22 -3.66 24.19
C GLY A 209 -0.25 -4.85 23.24
N LEU A 210 0.45 -4.81 22.10
CA LEU A 210 0.44 -5.87 21.10
C LEU A 210 1.30 -7.08 21.49
N PRO A 211 0.91 -8.29 21.08
CA PRO A 211 1.74 -9.50 21.22
C PRO A 211 2.97 -9.43 20.31
N ASN A 212 3.98 -10.25 20.60
CA ASN A 212 5.18 -10.33 19.76
C ASN A 212 4.88 -10.80 18.33
N TYR A 213 3.91 -11.69 18.19
CA TYR A 213 3.46 -12.24 16.92
C TYR A 213 1.94 -12.26 16.88
N PRO A 214 1.31 -12.11 15.70
CA PRO A 214 -0.13 -12.11 15.61
C PRO A 214 -0.72 -13.49 15.94
N ALA A 215 -1.88 -13.52 16.56
CA ALA A 215 -2.62 -14.75 16.80
C ALA A 215 -3.34 -15.26 15.54
N GLN A 216 -3.54 -14.40 14.58
CA GLN A 216 -4.16 -14.66 13.29
C GLN A 216 -3.37 -13.89 12.22
N ASP A 217 -3.09 -14.54 11.10
CA ASP A 217 -2.41 -13.91 9.96
C ASP A 217 -3.18 -12.67 9.49
N GLY A 218 -2.46 -11.72 8.92
CA GLY A 218 -3.00 -10.41 8.54
C GLY A 218 -3.19 -9.43 9.71
N ARG A 219 -3.20 -9.87 10.97
CA ARG A 219 -3.27 -8.94 12.12
C ARG A 219 -1.91 -8.37 12.47
N VAL A 220 -1.92 -7.10 12.88
CA VAL A 220 -0.69 -6.40 13.33
C VAL A 220 -0.22 -6.92 14.68
N ALA A 221 1.10 -6.96 14.85
CA ALA A 221 1.75 -7.35 16.08
C ALA A 221 2.85 -6.32 16.42
N LYS A 222 3.56 -6.56 17.51
CA LYS A 222 4.59 -5.65 18.04
C LYS A 222 5.65 -5.29 17.00
N GLY A 223 6.04 -6.23 16.13
CA GLY A 223 7.02 -5.98 15.07
C GLY A 223 6.57 -4.89 14.11
N ALA A 224 5.32 -4.93 13.63
CA ALA A 224 4.75 -3.90 12.77
C ALA A 224 4.67 -2.55 13.48
N ALA A 225 4.18 -2.51 14.71
CA ALA A 225 4.08 -1.26 15.48
C ALA A 225 5.47 -0.62 15.74
N SER A 226 6.49 -1.43 16.07
CA SER A 226 7.86 -0.96 16.27
C SER A 226 8.52 -0.46 14.98
N HIS A 227 8.19 -1.08 13.82
CA HIS A 227 8.63 -0.63 12.51
C HIS A 227 8.13 0.79 12.20
N PHE A 228 6.81 1.01 12.28
CA PHE A 228 6.24 2.34 12.03
C PHE A 228 6.61 3.36 13.10
N LEU A 229 6.89 2.92 14.34
CA LEU A 229 7.45 3.77 15.37
C LEU A 229 8.86 4.24 15.02
N ALA A 230 9.69 3.39 14.43
CA ALA A 230 11.01 3.80 13.93
C ALA A 230 10.89 4.85 12.82
N GLU A 231 9.96 4.66 11.87
CA GLU A 231 9.67 5.64 10.82
C GLU A 231 9.19 6.98 11.41
N ALA A 232 8.24 6.95 12.35
CA ALA A 232 7.71 8.14 13.01
C ALA A 232 8.79 8.90 13.79
N TYR A 233 9.71 8.21 14.47
CA TYR A 233 10.84 8.85 15.12
C TYR A 233 11.80 9.51 14.12
N ILE A 234 12.08 8.89 12.97
CA ILE A 234 12.90 9.51 11.92
C ILE A 234 12.21 10.79 11.44
N ALA A 235 10.91 10.72 11.11
CA ALA A 235 10.13 11.86 10.67
C ALA A 235 10.13 13.01 11.68
N GLN A 236 9.91 12.71 12.96
CA GLN A 236 9.95 13.71 14.04
C GLN A 236 11.34 14.31 14.23
N GLY A 237 12.39 13.49 14.13
CA GLY A 237 13.77 13.96 14.20
C GLY A 237 14.12 14.93 13.07
N ILE A 238 13.61 14.69 11.87
CA ILE A 238 13.76 15.61 10.72
C ILE A 238 12.96 16.89 10.99
N GLU A 239 11.71 16.77 11.39
CA GLU A 239 10.81 17.89 11.60
C GLU A 239 11.29 18.85 12.68
N THR A 240 11.78 18.33 13.79
CA THR A 240 12.22 19.13 14.95
C THR A 240 13.70 19.50 14.93
N GLY A 241 14.51 18.77 14.18
CA GLY A 241 15.97 18.86 14.24
C GLY A 241 16.59 18.20 15.49
N ASP A 242 15.77 17.56 16.33
CA ASP A 242 16.24 16.88 17.55
C ASP A 242 16.76 15.47 17.23
N LYS A 243 18.09 15.32 17.25
CA LYS A 243 18.78 14.07 16.96
C LYS A 243 18.46 12.94 17.93
N SER A 244 17.92 13.22 19.12
CA SER A 244 17.56 12.17 20.08
C SER A 244 16.51 11.21 19.51
N TYR A 245 15.65 11.67 18.59
CA TYR A 245 14.68 10.84 17.91
C TYR A 245 15.32 9.79 17.00
N PHE A 246 16.47 10.08 16.37
CA PHE A 246 17.16 9.07 15.57
C PHE A 246 17.70 7.92 16.43
N ASN A 247 18.13 8.19 17.68
CA ASN A 247 18.50 7.13 18.61
C ASN A 247 17.29 6.27 19.02
N LYS A 248 16.13 6.88 19.21
CA LYS A 248 14.88 6.15 19.47
C LYS A 248 14.48 5.30 18.27
N ALA A 249 14.64 5.83 17.05
CA ALA A 249 14.40 5.09 15.81
C ALA A 249 15.30 3.85 15.68
N VAL A 250 16.60 4.00 15.99
CA VAL A 250 17.55 2.86 16.04
C VAL A 250 17.08 1.80 17.02
N SER A 251 16.61 2.22 18.21
CA SER A 251 16.14 1.27 19.24
C SER A 251 14.88 0.53 18.78
N ALA A 252 13.91 1.23 18.18
CA ALA A 252 12.67 0.64 17.67
C ALA A 252 12.95 -0.30 16.49
N ALA A 253 13.81 0.09 15.55
CA ALA A 253 14.21 -0.75 14.42
C ALA A 253 14.90 -2.04 14.89
N ASN A 254 15.82 -1.96 15.84
CA ASN A 254 16.49 -3.14 16.40
C ASN A 254 15.51 -4.06 17.15
N ALA A 255 14.50 -3.52 17.82
CA ALA A 255 13.45 -4.33 18.46
C ALA A 255 12.65 -5.12 17.40
N THR A 256 12.29 -4.49 16.30
CA THR A 256 11.64 -5.17 15.16
C THR A 256 12.52 -6.27 14.58
N ILE A 257 13.77 -5.95 14.24
CA ILE A 257 14.74 -6.89 13.64
C ILE A 257 14.97 -8.12 14.52
N SER A 258 15.00 -7.93 15.83
CA SER A 258 15.17 -9.04 16.79
C SER A 258 14.01 -10.04 16.75
N LEU A 259 12.79 -9.56 16.51
CA LEU A 259 11.58 -10.40 16.39
C LEU A 259 11.42 -11.00 14.98
N HIS A 260 11.88 -10.27 13.97
CA HIS A 260 11.65 -10.58 12.57
C HIS A 260 12.97 -10.52 11.78
N PRO A 261 13.83 -11.54 11.91
CA PRO A 261 15.08 -11.62 11.14
C PRO A 261 14.78 -11.81 9.65
N LEU A 262 15.72 -11.38 8.78
CA LEU A 262 15.65 -11.61 7.34
C LEU A 262 15.64 -13.11 7.03
N MET A 263 14.92 -13.47 5.98
CA MET A 263 15.03 -14.79 5.36
C MET A 263 16.34 -14.89 4.57
N THR A 264 17.24 -15.76 5.01
CA THR A 264 18.56 -15.97 4.39
C THR A 264 18.69 -17.32 3.71
N GLU A 265 17.71 -18.20 3.93
CA GLU A 265 17.65 -19.53 3.32
C GLU A 265 16.30 -19.72 2.62
N ARG A 266 16.26 -20.66 1.69
CA ARG A 266 15.04 -21.04 0.98
C ARG A 266 13.99 -21.53 1.98
N PHE A 267 12.73 -21.16 1.80
CA PHE A 267 11.63 -21.51 2.71
C PHE A 267 10.29 -21.67 2.00
N GLY A 268 9.33 -22.26 2.71
CA GLY A 268 7.93 -22.36 2.31
C GLY A 268 7.72 -23.15 1.02
N VAL A 269 6.67 -22.80 0.33
CA VAL A 269 6.33 -23.37 -0.99
C VAL A 269 7.50 -23.12 -1.94
N ARG A 270 7.98 -24.14 -2.63
CA ARG A 270 9.10 -24.12 -3.60
C ARG A 270 10.53 -24.07 -3.04
N ALA A 271 10.70 -24.08 -1.74
CA ALA A 271 12.02 -24.30 -1.15
C ALA A 271 12.59 -25.68 -1.55
N ASN A 272 11.72 -26.66 -1.74
CA ASN A 272 12.10 -27.99 -2.20
C ASN A 272 12.12 -28.03 -3.74
N PRO A 273 13.25 -28.46 -4.37
CA PRO A 273 13.31 -28.65 -5.81
C PRO A 273 12.25 -29.58 -6.42
N ALA A 274 11.72 -30.52 -5.62
CA ALA A 274 10.64 -31.41 -6.05
C ALA A 274 9.28 -30.70 -6.20
N ASP A 275 9.10 -29.59 -5.50
CA ASP A 275 7.88 -28.75 -5.56
C ASP A 275 7.95 -27.72 -6.69
N LYS A 276 9.05 -27.68 -7.43
CA LYS A 276 9.20 -26.89 -8.65
C LYS A 276 8.21 -27.45 -9.68
N GLY A 277 6.96 -27.05 -9.58
CA GLY A 277 5.91 -27.46 -10.49
C GLY A 277 6.41 -27.67 -11.90
N THR A 278 5.91 -28.64 -12.57
CA THR A 278 6.36 -29.19 -13.84
C THR A 278 7.29 -28.27 -14.64
N THR A 279 8.49 -28.68 -14.75
CA THR A 279 9.68 -28.11 -15.38
C THR A 279 9.52 -27.44 -16.75
N GLY A 280 8.33 -27.34 -17.28
CA GLY A 280 8.04 -26.76 -18.58
C GLY A 280 7.81 -25.26 -18.63
N MET A 281 7.72 -24.60 -17.49
CA MET A 281 7.25 -23.23 -17.41
C MET A 281 8.33 -22.17 -17.55
N PHE A 282 9.58 -22.52 -17.31
CA PHE A 282 10.64 -21.55 -17.16
C PHE A 282 11.71 -21.66 -18.25
N ASN A 283 11.30 -21.75 -19.50
CA ASN A 283 12.21 -21.49 -20.62
C ASN A 283 12.45 -19.98 -20.84
N ILE A 284 12.36 -19.21 -19.77
CA ILE A 284 12.74 -17.79 -19.81
C ILE A 284 14.26 -17.75 -19.79
N PRO A 285 14.91 -17.07 -20.76
CA PRO A 285 16.35 -16.89 -20.75
C PRO A 285 16.81 -16.31 -19.42
N ASN A 286 17.87 -16.88 -18.83
CA ASN A 286 18.45 -16.45 -17.54
C ASN A 286 17.58 -16.64 -16.30
N TYR A 287 16.50 -17.40 -16.37
CA TYR A 287 15.73 -17.74 -15.17
C TYR A 287 16.56 -18.61 -14.23
N ARG A 288 16.59 -18.24 -12.95
CA ARG A 288 17.23 -19.06 -11.90
C ARG A 288 16.28 -20.14 -11.44
N GLU A 289 16.46 -21.35 -11.95
CA GLU A 289 15.62 -22.52 -11.60
C GLU A 289 15.73 -22.89 -10.11
N ASP A 290 16.85 -22.57 -9.47
CA ASP A 290 17.09 -22.82 -8.06
C ASP A 290 16.39 -21.83 -7.13
N GLY A 291 15.92 -20.68 -7.66
CA GLY A 291 15.34 -19.59 -6.88
C GLY A 291 16.33 -18.97 -5.89
N SER A 292 15.80 -18.17 -4.97
CA SER A 292 16.57 -17.56 -3.89
C SER A 292 15.65 -17.29 -2.69
N PRO A 293 16.17 -17.01 -1.50
CA PRO A 293 15.35 -16.57 -0.37
C PRO A 293 14.50 -15.33 -0.70
N PHE A 294 15.06 -14.41 -1.49
CA PHE A 294 14.32 -13.24 -1.96
C PHE A 294 13.15 -13.59 -2.90
N PHE A 295 13.35 -14.56 -3.79
CA PHE A 295 12.30 -15.07 -4.66
C PHE A 295 11.17 -15.73 -3.85
N ASP A 296 11.51 -16.51 -2.83
CA ASP A 296 10.55 -17.24 -2.01
C ASP A 296 9.60 -16.29 -1.25
N LEU A 297 10.07 -15.09 -0.88
CA LEU A 297 9.23 -14.07 -0.22
C LEU A 297 7.96 -13.72 -1.00
N PHE A 298 8.00 -13.81 -2.33
CA PHE A 298 6.90 -13.40 -3.20
C PHE A 298 6.12 -14.58 -3.79
N GLN A 299 6.26 -15.78 -3.23
CA GLN A 299 5.47 -16.92 -3.64
C GLN A 299 4.15 -16.97 -2.87
N ILE A 300 3.06 -17.34 -3.55
CA ILE A 300 1.77 -17.56 -2.89
C ILE A 300 1.94 -18.68 -1.86
N GLY A 301 1.48 -18.44 -0.64
CA GLY A 301 1.68 -19.35 0.49
C GLY A 301 3.01 -19.18 1.23
N ASN A 302 3.69 -18.02 1.05
CA ASN A 302 4.94 -17.68 1.74
C ASN A 302 4.91 -16.27 2.36
N TYR A 303 3.75 -15.61 2.42
CA TYR A 303 3.67 -14.25 2.92
C TYR A 303 3.68 -14.18 4.43
N ASP A 304 3.07 -15.12 5.09
CA ASP A 304 2.83 -15.07 6.51
C ASP A 304 3.86 -15.79 7.35
N ARG A 305 3.92 -15.39 8.62
CA ARG A 305 4.76 -16.07 9.59
C ARG A 305 4.35 -17.52 9.80
N SER A 306 3.07 -17.83 9.74
CA SER A 306 2.54 -19.20 9.83
C SER A 306 3.02 -20.09 8.68
N GLU A 307 3.36 -19.48 7.54
CA GLU A 307 3.92 -20.13 6.34
C GLU A 307 5.45 -20.25 6.39
N GLY A 308 6.07 -19.83 7.50
CA GLY A 308 7.50 -19.91 7.73
C GLY A 308 8.28 -18.61 7.44
N ASN A 309 7.62 -17.53 7.07
CA ASN A 309 8.25 -16.25 6.76
C ASN A 309 8.54 -15.44 8.03
N THR A 310 9.78 -15.46 8.49
CA THR A 310 10.19 -14.68 9.66
C THR A 310 10.34 -13.19 9.38
N GLU A 311 10.45 -12.80 8.11
CA GLU A 311 10.65 -11.42 7.67
C GLU A 311 9.34 -10.61 7.64
N SER A 312 8.20 -11.30 7.59
CA SER A 312 6.88 -10.69 7.54
C SER A 312 6.55 -9.90 8.81
N LEU A 313 6.14 -8.64 8.66
CA LEU A 313 5.67 -7.77 9.74
C LEU A 313 4.17 -7.56 9.70
N TRP A 314 3.64 -7.29 8.52
CA TRP A 314 2.23 -7.06 8.29
C TRP A 314 1.88 -7.35 6.84
N VAL A 315 0.90 -8.20 6.64
CA VAL A 315 0.40 -8.66 5.34
C VAL A 315 -1.04 -8.19 5.16
N MET A 316 -1.36 -7.78 3.94
CA MET A 316 -2.71 -7.53 3.47
C MET A 316 -3.24 -8.81 2.85
N GLU A 317 -4.07 -9.53 3.61
CA GLU A 317 -4.67 -10.79 3.20
C GLU A 317 -5.70 -10.57 2.08
N THR A 318 -5.53 -11.26 0.99
CA THR A 318 -6.50 -11.27 -0.11
C THR A 318 -7.27 -12.58 -0.07
N PRO A 319 -8.61 -12.56 0.07
CA PRO A 319 -9.40 -13.79 0.14
C PRO A 319 -9.20 -14.64 -1.11
N THR A 320 -9.09 -15.95 -0.95
CA THR A 320 -9.07 -16.92 -2.04
C THR A 320 -10.42 -16.94 -2.79
N TYR A 321 -10.44 -17.49 -4.02
CA TYR A 321 -11.67 -17.64 -4.79
C TYR A 321 -12.81 -18.32 -3.99
N ASP A 322 -12.51 -19.41 -3.31
CA ASP A 322 -13.51 -20.15 -2.53
C ASP A 322 -14.05 -19.34 -1.35
N GLN A 323 -13.18 -18.60 -0.67
CA GLN A 323 -13.58 -17.68 0.40
C GLN A 323 -14.45 -16.54 -0.11
N GLN A 324 -14.14 -15.99 -1.28
CA GLN A 324 -14.92 -14.91 -1.92
C GLN A 324 -16.26 -15.42 -2.43
N ALA A 325 -16.28 -16.59 -3.07
CA ALA A 325 -17.51 -17.22 -3.54
C ALA A 325 -18.45 -17.51 -2.36
N ALA A 326 -17.92 -17.99 -1.24
CA ALA A 326 -18.68 -18.24 -0.02
C ALA A 326 -19.21 -16.95 0.63
N ALA A 327 -18.43 -15.87 0.58
CA ALA A 327 -18.80 -14.58 1.19
C ALA A 327 -19.60 -13.67 0.25
N ASN A 328 -19.74 -14.02 -1.02
CA ASN A 328 -20.28 -13.15 -2.07
C ASN A 328 -19.59 -11.75 -2.10
N SER A 329 -18.30 -11.74 -1.78
CA SER A 329 -17.47 -10.53 -1.70
C SER A 329 -16.69 -10.37 -3.00
N GLY A 330 -16.78 -9.25 -3.68
CA GLY A 330 -16.02 -8.95 -4.89
C GLY A 330 -14.59 -8.46 -4.63
N GLN A 331 -13.97 -8.88 -3.52
CA GLN A 331 -12.62 -8.43 -3.15
C GLN A 331 -11.56 -9.17 -3.95
N SER A 332 -10.67 -8.44 -4.60
CA SER A 332 -9.59 -9.01 -5.40
C SER A 332 -8.42 -8.04 -5.49
N ASN A 333 -7.23 -8.57 -5.69
CA ASN A 333 -6.05 -7.77 -5.95
C ASN A 333 -5.91 -7.51 -7.46
N ASN A 334 -6.19 -6.29 -7.90
CA ASN A 334 -6.08 -5.87 -9.29
C ASN A 334 -4.71 -5.29 -9.67
N SER A 335 -3.76 -5.26 -8.75
CA SER A 335 -2.42 -4.68 -8.99
C SER A 335 -1.73 -5.32 -10.19
N ILE A 336 -1.89 -6.62 -10.37
CA ILE A 336 -1.31 -7.39 -11.49
C ILE A 336 -1.80 -6.86 -12.84
N VAL A 337 -3.09 -6.56 -12.96
CA VAL A 337 -3.67 -6.08 -14.22
C VAL A 337 -3.12 -4.71 -14.59
N GLY A 338 -2.89 -3.85 -13.60
CA GLY A 338 -2.30 -2.53 -13.82
C GLY A 338 -0.81 -2.54 -14.16
N CYS A 339 -0.08 -3.55 -13.68
CA CYS A 339 1.39 -3.57 -13.61
C CYS A 339 2.05 -4.58 -14.54
N ALA A 340 1.30 -5.21 -15.44
CA ALA A 340 1.83 -6.20 -16.36
C ALA A 340 2.07 -5.64 -17.77
N GLN A 341 3.10 -6.14 -18.47
CA GLN A 341 3.40 -5.73 -19.83
C GLN A 341 2.20 -6.00 -20.75
N PRO A 342 1.62 -5.00 -21.40
CA PRO A 342 0.56 -5.20 -22.38
C PRO A 342 1.15 -5.66 -23.72
N TYR A 343 1.47 -6.93 -23.83
CA TYR A 343 2.11 -7.52 -25.01
C TYR A 343 1.39 -7.15 -26.33
N ARG A 344 0.05 -7.11 -26.32
CA ARG A 344 -0.77 -6.75 -27.48
C ARG A 344 -0.56 -5.31 -27.96
N ASP A 345 -0.09 -4.43 -27.07
CA ASP A 345 0.02 -3.00 -27.35
C ASP A 345 1.45 -2.62 -27.75
N LEU A 346 2.37 -3.61 -27.82
CA LEU A 346 3.70 -3.40 -28.34
C LEU A 346 3.64 -3.12 -29.85
N ILE A 347 4.27 -2.05 -30.29
CA ILE A 347 4.32 -1.66 -31.70
C ILE A 347 5.71 -1.99 -32.26
N TRP A 348 5.76 -3.05 -33.04
CA TRP A 348 6.98 -3.58 -33.61
C TRP A 348 7.49 -2.75 -34.79
N LYS A 349 8.79 -2.63 -34.96
CA LYS A 349 9.39 -2.18 -36.23
C LYS A 349 9.06 -3.14 -37.35
N ASP A 350 8.95 -2.64 -38.58
CA ASP A 350 8.47 -3.42 -39.74
C ASP A 350 9.29 -4.70 -39.99
N GLN A 351 10.58 -4.70 -39.70
CA GLN A 351 11.45 -5.87 -39.83
C GLN A 351 11.12 -7.02 -38.87
N TYR A 352 10.40 -6.71 -37.77
CA TYR A 352 9.98 -7.69 -36.78
C TYR A 352 8.46 -7.97 -36.82
N LYS A 353 7.74 -7.22 -37.67
CA LYS A 353 6.31 -7.48 -37.91
C LYS A 353 6.13 -8.70 -38.78
N GLU A 354 5.36 -9.64 -38.31
CA GLU A 354 4.89 -10.72 -39.13
C GLU A 354 3.51 -10.41 -39.72
N THR A 355 3.39 -10.54 -41.04
CA THR A 355 2.17 -10.21 -41.82
C THR A 355 0.95 -11.04 -41.44
N LYS A 356 1.10 -12.01 -40.56
CA LYS A 356 0.05 -12.93 -40.10
C LYS A 356 -0.50 -12.60 -38.71
N ALA A 357 -0.05 -11.54 -38.06
CA ALA A 357 -0.61 -11.16 -36.78
C ALA A 357 -2.05 -10.68 -36.96
N PRO A 358 -3.06 -11.52 -36.75
CA PRO A 358 -4.42 -11.05 -36.63
C PRO A 358 -4.50 -10.15 -35.39
N GLY A 359 -5.54 -9.34 -35.29
CA GLY A 359 -5.71 -8.41 -34.19
C GLY A 359 -5.54 -9.04 -32.81
N PRO A 360 -5.47 -8.22 -31.75
CA PRO A 360 -5.01 -8.60 -30.40
C PRO A 360 -5.59 -9.91 -29.83
N TRP A 361 -6.83 -10.21 -30.15
CA TRP A 361 -7.53 -11.41 -29.66
C TRP A 361 -7.07 -12.71 -30.33
N ALA A 362 -6.65 -12.65 -31.56
CA ALA A 362 -6.19 -13.83 -32.28
C ALA A 362 -4.71 -14.11 -31.99
N ALA A 363 -3.92 -13.09 -31.67
CA ALA A 363 -2.58 -13.26 -31.12
C ALA A 363 -2.64 -13.95 -29.74
N ALA A 364 -3.59 -13.55 -28.89
CA ALA A 364 -3.81 -14.18 -27.59
C ALA A 364 -4.11 -15.69 -27.70
N ALA A 365 -4.86 -16.10 -28.72
CA ALA A 365 -5.19 -17.52 -28.96
C ALA A 365 -3.98 -18.38 -29.39
N ARG A 366 -2.89 -17.78 -29.85
CA ARG A 366 -1.66 -18.47 -30.29
C ARG A 366 -0.53 -18.40 -29.26
N MET A 367 -0.75 -17.71 -28.14
CA MET A 367 0.24 -17.63 -27.09
C MET A 367 0.43 -18.97 -26.38
N ASP A 368 1.70 -19.37 -26.25
CA ASP A 368 2.04 -20.56 -25.49
C ASP A 368 2.01 -20.29 -23.98
N MET A 369 0.81 -20.32 -23.45
CA MET A 369 0.50 -20.06 -22.06
C MET A 369 1.14 -21.06 -21.10
N ALA A 370 1.33 -22.30 -21.57
CA ALA A 370 1.93 -23.35 -20.74
C ALA A 370 3.42 -23.17 -20.58
N LYS A 371 4.08 -22.55 -21.57
CA LYS A 371 5.53 -22.39 -21.59
C LYS A 371 6.02 -21.05 -21.05
N TYR A 372 5.24 -20.00 -21.27
CA TYR A 372 5.61 -18.63 -20.87
C TYR A 372 4.51 -17.96 -20.03
N PRO A 373 4.21 -18.53 -18.88
CA PRO A 373 3.15 -17.97 -18.03
C PRO A 373 3.44 -16.55 -17.56
N PHE A 374 4.70 -16.12 -17.58
CA PHE A 374 5.14 -14.82 -17.08
C PHE A 374 5.61 -13.85 -18.12
N GLY A 375 6.06 -14.33 -19.24
CA GLY A 375 6.73 -13.52 -20.27
C GLY A 375 5.90 -12.35 -20.76
N SER A 376 4.63 -12.43 -20.59
CA SER A 376 3.73 -11.31 -20.52
C SER A 376 2.63 -11.73 -19.57
N ALA A 377 2.41 -11.04 -18.49
CA ALA A 377 1.23 -11.22 -17.67
C ALA A 377 -0.07 -11.05 -18.48
N GLY A 378 0.08 -10.55 -19.69
CA GLY A 378 -0.95 -10.47 -20.70
C GLY A 378 -1.78 -11.74 -20.89
N PRO A 379 -1.22 -12.95 -20.95
CA PRO A 379 -2.02 -14.15 -21.17
C PRO A 379 -3.01 -14.44 -20.06
N TYR A 380 -2.62 -14.21 -18.82
CA TYR A 380 -3.51 -14.49 -17.70
C TYR A 380 -4.55 -13.43 -17.47
N CYS A 381 -4.19 -12.23 -17.84
CA CYS A 381 -5.14 -11.16 -17.99
C CYS A 381 -5.94 -11.28 -19.29
N GLY A 382 -5.88 -12.44 -19.98
CA GLY A 382 -6.55 -12.66 -21.25
C GLY A 382 -6.06 -11.74 -22.36
N GLY A 383 -4.79 -11.37 -22.36
CA GLY A 383 -4.24 -10.34 -23.24
C GLY A 383 -4.69 -8.92 -22.86
N GLY A 384 -5.35 -8.78 -21.72
CA GLY A 384 -5.96 -7.56 -21.22
C GLY A 384 -5.21 -6.88 -20.09
N SER A 385 -3.92 -7.16 -19.90
CA SER A 385 -3.09 -6.31 -19.07
C SER A 385 -3.14 -4.89 -19.60
N TRP A 386 -3.35 -3.95 -18.71
CA TRP A 386 -3.49 -2.55 -19.10
C TRP A 386 -2.13 -1.85 -19.17
N GLY A 387 -1.09 -2.42 -18.53
CA GLY A 387 0.25 -1.84 -18.48
C GLY A 387 0.25 -0.38 -18.07
N MET A 388 -0.63 -0.02 -17.14
CA MET A 388 -0.83 1.37 -16.74
C MET A 388 0.35 1.93 -15.97
N TYR A 389 1.04 1.08 -15.23
CA TYR A 389 2.17 1.42 -14.40
C TYR A 389 3.33 0.48 -14.71
N GLY A 390 4.53 1.05 -14.72
CA GLY A 390 5.78 0.35 -14.90
C GLY A 390 6.86 0.96 -14.04
N SER A 391 7.90 0.17 -13.76
CA SER A 391 9.16 0.74 -13.32
C SER A 391 9.70 1.62 -14.45
N ASN A 392 10.30 2.75 -14.10
CA ASN A 392 11.01 3.55 -15.08
C ASN A 392 12.37 2.90 -15.42
N ASP A 393 13.05 3.41 -16.44
CA ASP A 393 14.35 2.88 -16.89
C ASP A 393 15.42 2.97 -15.80
N TYR A 394 15.25 3.87 -14.82
CA TYR A 394 16.16 3.93 -13.67
C TYR A 394 16.13 2.62 -12.88
N ILE A 395 14.94 2.11 -12.59
CA ILE A 395 14.76 0.84 -11.87
C ILE A 395 15.00 -0.37 -12.77
N ASP A 396 14.63 -0.30 -14.03
CA ASP A 396 14.77 -1.43 -14.92
C ASP A 396 16.24 -1.69 -15.34
N GLU A 397 17.04 -0.64 -15.41
CA GLU A 397 18.38 -0.73 -15.98
C GLU A 397 19.46 -0.05 -15.12
N TYR A 398 19.30 1.23 -14.76
CA TYR A 398 20.41 2.05 -14.28
C TYR A 398 20.81 1.76 -12.84
N VAL A 399 19.86 1.45 -11.96
CA VAL A 399 20.14 1.14 -10.56
C VAL A 399 20.98 -0.15 -10.38
N TRP A 400 21.04 -0.96 -11.44
CA TRP A 400 21.76 -2.24 -11.48
C TRP A 400 23.09 -2.18 -12.23
N GLN A 401 23.50 -1.03 -12.74
CA GLN A 401 24.76 -0.89 -13.46
C GLN A 401 25.96 -1.07 -12.53
N GLY A 402 27.07 -1.59 -13.08
CA GLY A 402 28.30 -1.85 -12.35
C GLY A 402 28.31 -3.21 -11.66
N ASP A 403 28.60 -3.26 -10.37
CA ASP A 403 28.88 -4.50 -9.62
C ASP A 403 27.61 -5.19 -9.07
N PHE A 404 26.48 -5.04 -9.75
CA PHE A 404 25.19 -5.61 -9.32
C PHE A 404 24.77 -6.88 -10.07
N ALA A 405 25.64 -7.45 -10.89
CA ALA A 405 25.32 -8.59 -11.75
C ALA A 405 24.88 -9.86 -11.01
N THR A 406 25.29 -10.01 -9.74
CA THR A 406 24.95 -11.18 -8.90
C THR A 406 23.73 -10.96 -8.01
N ASP A 407 23.13 -9.77 -8.03
CA ASP A 407 22.00 -9.41 -7.17
C ASP A 407 20.74 -10.19 -7.55
N ASP A 408 20.20 -10.95 -6.63
CA ASP A 408 19.00 -11.77 -6.83
C ASP A 408 17.78 -10.92 -7.19
N ARG A 409 17.74 -9.66 -6.74
CA ARG A 409 16.64 -8.72 -7.00
C ARG A 409 16.57 -8.26 -8.46
N ASN A 410 17.69 -8.42 -9.20
CA ASN A 410 17.76 -8.19 -10.65
C ASN A 410 17.71 -9.49 -11.46
N SER A 411 17.33 -10.60 -10.86
CA SER A 411 17.18 -11.87 -11.58
C SER A 411 15.93 -11.89 -12.44
N GLN A 412 15.89 -12.75 -13.45
CA GLN A 412 14.70 -12.97 -14.29
C GLN A 412 13.51 -13.57 -13.52
N ALA A 413 13.68 -13.96 -12.27
CA ALA A 413 12.60 -14.35 -11.38
C ALA A 413 11.89 -13.13 -10.74
N ILE A 414 12.57 -11.99 -10.65
CA ILE A 414 12.09 -10.79 -9.96
C ILE A 414 11.84 -9.63 -10.93
N LEU A 415 12.76 -9.40 -11.86
CA LEU A 415 12.60 -8.43 -12.95
C LEU A 415 12.64 -9.18 -14.28
N ILE A 416 11.46 -9.52 -14.78
CA ILE A 416 11.26 -10.42 -15.90
C ILE A 416 11.28 -9.64 -17.21
N ASP A 417 12.21 -9.96 -18.08
CA ASP A 417 12.21 -9.45 -19.45
C ASP A 417 11.10 -10.12 -20.24
N PRO A 418 10.22 -9.35 -20.92
CA PRO A 418 9.17 -9.95 -21.74
C PRO A 418 9.76 -10.75 -22.90
N VAL A 419 9.10 -11.87 -23.24
CA VAL A 419 9.50 -12.73 -24.37
C VAL A 419 8.41 -12.77 -25.43
N VAL A 420 8.79 -13.09 -26.67
CA VAL A 420 7.82 -13.32 -27.75
C VAL A 420 7.09 -14.63 -27.51
N MET A 421 5.81 -14.58 -27.23
CA MET A 421 4.98 -15.72 -26.83
C MET A 421 4.12 -16.30 -27.94
N ASP A 422 3.98 -15.60 -29.06
CA ASP A 422 3.24 -16.09 -30.22
C ASP A 422 3.99 -17.26 -30.85
N MET A 423 3.42 -18.46 -30.80
CA MET A 423 4.02 -19.69 -31.32
C MET A 423 4.27 -19.67 -32.82
N ASP A 424 3.54 -18.85 -33.56
CA ASP A 424 3.68 -18.70 -35.00
C ASP A 424 4.71 -17.63 -35.40
N HIS A 425 5.24 -16.88 -34.43
CA HIS A 425 6.23 -15.84 -34.70
C HIS A 425 7.63 -16.44 -34.86
N SER A 426 8.39 -15.96 -35.85
CA SER A 426 9.76 -16.45 -36.12
C SER A 426 10.72 -16.24 -34.93
N MET A 427 10.42 -15.25 -34.07
CA MET A 427 11.18 -14.95 -32.86
C MET A 427 10.60 -15.60 -31.60
N TYR A 428 9.72 -16.58 -31.72
CA TYR A 428 9.11 -17.25 -30.59
C TYR A 428 10.16 -17.68 -29.54
N GLY A 429 9.93 -17.27 -28.29
CA GLY A 429 10.81 -17.55 -27.16
C GLY A 429 12.02 -16.62 -27.04
N GLN A 430 12.20 -15.64 -27.93
CA GLN A 430 13.25 -14.65 -27.81
C GLN A 430 12.80 -13.50 -26.89
N VAL A 431 13.78 -12.95 -26.14
CA VAL A 431 13.55 -11.77 -25.32
C VAL A 431 13.22 -10.57 -26.22
N ILE A 432 12.19 -9.85 -25.86
CA ILE A 432 11.82 -8.58 -26.49
C ILE A 432 12.76 -7.51 -25.97
N SER A 433 13.35 -6.72 -26.86
CA SER A 433 14.15 -5.55 -26.49
C SER A 433 13.53 -4.26 -27.03
N LYS A 434 13.85 -3.12 -26.40
CA LYS A 434 13.33 -1.80 -26.80
C LYS A 434 13.60 -1.46 -28.26
N ASP A 435 14.76 -1.90 -28.79
CA ASP A 435 15.13 -1.66 -30.20
C ASP A 435 14.31 -2.45 -31.20
N MET A 436 13.56 -3.44 -30.79
CA MET A 436 12.60 -4.13 -31.66
C MET A 436 11.30 -3.32 -31.86
N LEU A 437 11.05 -2.33 -31.01
CA LEU A 437 9.80 -1.58 -30.96
C LEU A 437 9.94 -0.22 -31.67
N THR A 438 8.87 0.19 -32.34
CA THR A 438 8.73 1.55 -32.90
C THR A 438 8.46 2.56 -31.78
N GLU A 439 7.77 2.12 -30.72
CA GLU A 439 7.51 2.91 -29.53
C GLU A 439 8.17 2.23 -28.32
N PRO A 440 9.47 2.46 -28.07
CA PRO A 440 10.20 1.86 -26.94
C PRO A 440 9.57 2.15 -25.58
N ALA A 441 8.92 3.29 -25.45
CA ALA A 441 8.19 3.69 -24.24
C ALA A 441 7.08 2.72 -23.80
N ARG A 442 6.68 1.80 -24.66
CA ARG A 442 5.70 0.74 -24.32
C ARG A 442 6.34 -0.47 -23.67
N TYR A 443 7.67 -0.59 -23.74
CA TYR A 443 8.38 -1.66 -23.10
C TYR A 443 8.45 -1.43 -21.59
N MET A 444 8.24 -2.47 -20.83
CA MET A 444 8.50 -2.51 -19.40
C MET A 444 8.89 -3.92 -18.99
N ARG A 445 9.80 -4.04 -18.03
CA ARG A 445 10.05 -5.30 -17.34
C ARG A 445 8.89 -5.61 -16.41
N VAL A 446 8.63 -6.87 -16.22
CA VAL A 446 7.52 -7.32 -15.37
C VAL A 446 8.05 -7.68 -13.99
N SER A 447 7.47 -7.11 -12.95
CA SER A 447 7.88 -7.45 -11.59
C SER A 447 7.32 -8.81 -11.15
N GLY A 448 8.18 -9.73 -10.79
CA GLY A 448 7.83 -11.00 -10.16
C GLY A 448 7.22 -10.87 -8.77
N LYS A 449 7.35 -9.69 -8.15
CA LYS A 449 6.75 -9.41 -6.84
C LYS A 449 5.23 -9.21 -6.90
N VAL A 450 4.71 -8.70 -8.02
CA VAL A 450 3.29 -8.40 -8.20
C VAL A 450 2.62 -9.31 -9.22
N ASN A 451 3.39 -10.10 -9.95
CA ASN A 451 2.88 -11.09 -10.89
C ASN A 451 2.75 -12.47 -10.26
N LEU A 452 1.99 -13.32 -10.94
CA LEU A 452 1.94 -14.73 -10.58
C LEU A 452 3.23 -15.40 -11.04
N PRO A 453 4.03 -15.91 -10.14
CA PRO A 453 5.33 -16.45 -10.50
C PRO A 453 5.26 -17.80 -11.17
N ASP A 454 4.11 -18.45 -11.34
CA ASP A 454 4.06 -19.74 -12.02
C ASP A 454 2.69 -20.39 -12.25
N ALA A 455 2.70 -21.61 -12.82
CA ALA A 455 1.55 -22.46 -13.09
C ALA A 455 0.70 -22.82 -11.87
N TRP A 456 1.22 -22.67 -10.68
CA TRP A 456 0.41 -22.79 -9.49
C TRP A 456 -0.70 -21.73 -9.44
N GLY A 457 -0.43 -20.58 -10.05
CA GLY A 457 -1.40 -19.52 -10.19
C GLY A 457 -2.59 -19.87 -11.09
N PHE A 458 -2.56 -21.03 -11.76
CA PHE A 458 -3.67 -21.52 -12.58
C PHE A 458 -4.55 -22.52 -11.87
N ASP A 459 -4.18 -22.92 -10.70
CA ASP A 459 -5.14 -23.55 -9.82
C ASP A 459 -6.30 -22.57 -9.60
N SER A 460 -7.52 -23.06 -9.74
CA SER A 460 -8.77 -22.32 -9.54
C SER A 460 -8.83 -21.53 -8.22
N HIS A 461 -7.94 -21.80 -7.29
CA HIS A 461 -7.81 -21.13 -5.99
C HIS A 461 -7.19 -19.73 -6.06
N CYS A 462 -6.43 -19.41 -7.10
CA CYS A 462 -5.74 -18.13 -7.23
C CYS A 462 -6.43 -17.15 -8.19
N ILE A 463 -7.30 -17.63 -9.08
CA ILE A 463 -7.99 -16.83 -10.08
C ILE A 463 -9.41 -16.56 -9.63
N ILE A 464 -9.71 -15.32 -9.29
CA ILE A 464 -11.01 -14.95 -8.73
C ILE A 464 -12.08 -14.74 -9.79
N MET A 465 -11.73 -14.47 -11.04
CA MET A 465 -12.70 -14.35 -12.14
C MET A 465 -12.18 -14.94 -13.44
N GLY A 466 -12.69 -16.10 -13.79
CA GLY A 466 -12.33 -16.88 -14.97
C GLY A 466 -13.08 -16.54 -16.25
N GLN A 467 -13.61 -15.36 -16.42
CA GLN A 467 -14.37 -15.01 -17.63
C GLN A 467 -13.85 -13.71 -18.24
N GLY A 468 -12.94 -13.84 -19.18
CA GLY A 468 -12.48 -12.72 -20.00
C GLY A 468 -11.08 -12.22 -19.65
N PRO A 469 -10.63 -11.12 -20.28
CA PRO A 469 -9.25 -10.64 -20.23
C PRO A 469 -8.79 -10.06 -18.88
N GLN A 470 -9.53 -10.27 -17.82
CA GLN A 470 -9.41 -9.56 -16.55
C GLN A 470 -9.43 -10.56 -15.40
N ALA A 471 -8.38 -11.35 -15.29
CA ALA A 471 -8.21 -12.24 -14.15
C ALA A 471 -7.87 -11.39 -12.91
N MET A 472 -8.68 -11.52 -11.87
CA MET A 472 -8.41 -11.00 -10.55
C MET A 472 -7.74 -12.09 -9.73
N PHE A 473 -6.74 -11.73 -8.93
CA PHE A 473 -5.92 -12.71 -8.24
C PHE A 473 -6.06 -12.59 -6.72
N GLY A 474 -6.17 -13.73 -6.05
CA GLY A 474 -6.10 -13.83 -4.60
C GLY A 474 -4.64 -13.88 -4.15
N ARG A 475 -3.91 -12.78 -4.30
CA ARG A 475 -2.51 -12.66 -3.86
C ARG A 475 -2.41 -11.66 -2.75
N ASP A 476 -1.74 -12.05 -1.68
CA ASP A 476 -1.42 -11.20 -0.57
C ASP A 476 -0.36 -10.15 -0.92
N VAL A 477 -0.29 -9.10 -0.13
CA VAL A 477 0.64 -7.99 -0.33
C VAL A 477 1.29 -7.62 1.00
N TYR A 478 2.61 -7.46 1.02
CA TYR A 478 3.28 -6.90 2.17
C TYR A 478 2.88 -5.43 2.38
N ALA A 479 2.37 -5.13 3.56
CA ALA A 479 2.29 -3.76 4.03
C ALA A 479 3.60 -3.31 4.67
N ALA A 480 4.33 -4.25 5.29
CA ALA A 480 5.68 -4.05 5.79
C ALA A 480 6.39 -5.39 5.98
N ARG A 481 7.70 -5.43 5.74
CA ARG A 481 8.60 -6.53 6.07
C ARG A 481 9.93 -6.01 6.63
N SER A 482 10.66 -6.84 7.34
CA SER A 482 11.82 -6.40 8.12
C SER A 482 12.99 -5.87 7.29
N ALA A 483 13.09 -6.20 6.00
CA ALA A 483 14.09 -5.57 5.13
C ALA A 483 13.91 -4.04 5.06
N GLU A 484 12.68 -3.54 5.03
CA GLU A 484 12.44 -2.10 5.13
C GLU A 484 12.89 -1.54 6.48
N THR A 485 12.74 -2.30 7.57
CA THR A 485 13.25 -1.88 8.89
C THR A 485 14.77 -1.72 8.90
N TYR A 486 15.51 -2.58 8.19
CA TYR A 486 16.96 -2.40 8.01
C TYR A 486 17.30 -1.11 7.26
N LEU A 487 16.49 -0.73 6.28
CA LEU A 487 16.68 0.52 5.53
C LEU A 487 16.32 1.76 6.38
N LEU A 488 15.31 1.68 7.24
CA LEU A 488 15.04 2.70 8.27
C LEU A 488 16.18 2.78 9.29
N LEU A 489 16.73 1.64 9.73
CA LEU A 489 17.89 1.61 10.61
C LEU A 489 19.11 2.29 9.97
N ALA A 490 19.34 2.04 8.68
CA ALA A 490 20.42 2.68 7.92
C ALA A 490 20.23 4.21 7.87
N GLU A 491 19.02 4.69 7.60
CA GLU A 491 18.71 6.11 7.59
C GLU A 491 18.91 6.74 8.98
N ALA A 492 18.39 6.11 10.03
CA ALA A 492 18.52 6.62 11.39
C ALA A 492 19.99 6.69 11.85
N GLN A 493 20.78 5.67 11.55
CA GLN A 493 22.22 5.63 11.86
C GLN A 493 22.98 6.70 11.06
N TRP A 494 22.72 6.85 9.78
CA TRP A 494 23.33 7.88 8.96
C TRP A 494 23.02 9.29 9.47
N ARG A 495 21.75 9.57 9.83
CA ARG A 495 21.34 10.87 10.38
C ARG A 495 21.96 11.15 11.75
N ASN A 496 22.27 10.12 12.51
CA ASN A 496 23.06 10.23 13.75
C ASN A 496 24.55 10.47 13.52
N GLY A 497 25.05 10.36 12.29
CA GLY A 497 26.46 10.45 11.95
C GLY A 497 27.23 9.13 12.09
N ASN A 498 26.53 8.00 12.28
CA ASN A 498 27.11 6.67 12.44
C ASN A 498 27.15 5.93 11.08
N SER A 499 27.92 6.44 10.13
CA SER A 499 27.94 5.93 8.74
C SER A 499 28.41 4.47 8.65
N ASP A 500 29.27 3.99 9.56
CA ASP A 500 29.68 2.57 9.60
C ASP A 500 28.49 1.66 9.93
N GLU A 501 27.67 2.04 10.92
CA GLU A 501 26.48 1.25 11.30
C GLU A 501 25.39 1.35 10.21
N ALA A 502 25.28 2.50 9.55
CA ALA A 502 24.40 2.65 8.40
C ALA A 502 24.82 1.73 7.23
N ALA A 503 26.11 1.68 6.92
CA ALA A 503 26.65 0.75 5.90
C ALA A 503 26.39 -0.72 6.27
N LYS A 504 26.55 -1.09 7.54
CA LYS A 504 26.24 -2.46 8.00
C LYS A 504 24.78 -2.82 7.77
N ALA A 505 23.85 -1.91 8.11
CA ALA A 505 22.42 -2.15 7.93
C ALA A 505 22.07 -2.34 6.42
N LEU A 506 22.58 -1.48 5.54
CA LEU A 506 22.41 -1.62 4.08
C LEU A 506 23.00 -2.94 3.60
N ASN A 507 24.23 -3.24 4.00
CA ASN A 507 24.94 -4.43 3.54
C ASN A 507 24.30 -5.74 4.02
N THR A 508 23.57 -5.74 5.13
CA THR A 508 22.82 -6.91 5.58
C THR A 508 21.75 -7.31 4.55
N VAL A 509 21.01 -6.32 4.02
CA VAL A 509 20.02 -6.55 2.96
C VAL A 509 20.70 -7.01 1.68
N ARG A 510 21.83 -6.41 1.31
CA ARG A 510 22.59 -6.73 0.11
C ARG A 510 23.20 -8.13 0.13
N VAL A 511 23.74 -8.54 1.29
CA VAL A 511 24.26 -9.91 1.48
C VAL A 511 23.15 -10.94 1.34
N ARG A 512 21.96 -10.70 1.90
CA ARG A 512 20.80 -11.57 1.72
C ARG A 512 20.41 -11.73 0.24
N ALA A 513 20.56 -10.66 -0.54
CA ALA A 513 20.29 -10.66 -1.99
C ALA A 513 21.47 -11.16 -2.83
N HIS A 514 22.51 -11.76 -2.23
CA HIS A 514 23.73 -12.23 -2.88
C HIS A 514 24.43 -11.17 -3.73
N CYS A 515 24.25 -9.89 -3.39
CA CYS A 515 24.91 -8.80 -4.09
C CYS A 515 26.40 -8.74 -3.76
N SER A 516 27.25 -8.74 -4.77
CA SER A 516 28.72 -8.68 -4.59
C SER A 516 29.21 -7.31 -4.16
N LYS A 517 28.51 -6.23 -4.53
CA LYS A 517 28.87 -4.87 -4.13
C LYS A 517 28.36 -4.56 -2.73
N LEU A 518 29.26 -4.30 -1.81
CA LEU A 518 28.95 -3.78 -0.48
C LEU A 518 29.39 -2.33 -0.36
N PHE A 519 28.64 -1.54 0.42
CA PHE A 519 28.95 -0.13 0.66
C PHE A 519 29.93 0.04 1.80
N SER A 520 30.90 0.94 1.63
CA SER A 520 31.70 1.52 2.71
C SER A 520 30.94 2.64 3.39
N ALA A 521 31.36 3.04 4.61
CA ALA A 521 30.77 4.16 5.34
C ALA A 521 30.77 5.48 4.54
N SER A 522 31.80 5.70 3.73
CA SER A 522 31.95 6.93 2.93
C SER A 522 30.98 7.00 1.73
N GLU A 523 30.44 5.87 1.30
CA GLU A 523 29.46 5.80 0.20
C GLU A 523 28.03 6.00 0.69
N VAL A 524 27.80 5.92 2.01
CA VAL A 524 26.43 6.04 2.57
C VAL A 524 26.01 7.49 2.64
N ASN A 525 24.96 7.81 1.93
CA ASN A 525 24.24 9.08 1.97
C ASN A 525 22.75 8.82 1.69
N MET A 526 21.92 9.87 1.70
CA MET A 526 20.47 9.69 1.52
C MET A 526 20.12 9.11 0.15
N VAL A 527 20.83 9.51 -0.91
CA VAL A 527 20.62 8.97 -2.26
C VAL A 527 20.93 7.46 -2.29
N THR A 528 22.07 7.06 -1.71
CA THR A 528 22.43 5.63 -1.61
C THR A 528 21.36 4.81 -0.87
N ILE A 529 20.79 5.37 0.20
CA ILE A 529 19.70 4.74 0.96
C ILE A 529 18.43 4.64 0.10
N LEU A 530 18.06 5.72 -0.60
CA LEU A 530 16.89 5.73 -1.49
C LEU A 530 17.02 4.76 -2.66
N ASP A 531 18.21 4.63 -3.23
CA ASP A 531 18.50 3.66 -4.29
C ASP A 531 18.42 2.22 -3.77
N GLU A 532 18.91 1.97 -2.56
CA GLU A 532 18.78 0.63 -1.96
C GLU A 532 17.34 0.32 -1.60
N ARG A 533 16.55 1.30 -1.14
CA ARG A 533 15.10 1.15 -0.98
C ARG A 533 14.44 0.83 -2.32
N ALA A 534 14.83 1.50 -3.40
CA ALA A 534 14.30 1.24 -4.73
C ALA A 534 14.60 -0.20 -5.21
N ARG A 535 15.84 -0.72 -5.00
CA ARG A 535 16.19 -2.11 -5.34
C ARG A 535 15.41 -3.13 -4.53
N GLU A 536 15.29 -2.88 -3.23
CA GLU A 536 14.69 -3.82 -2.28
C GLU A 536 13.16 -3.78 -2.30
N LEU A 537 12.57 -2.58 -2.38
CA LEU A 537 11.15 -2.33 -2.09
C LEU A 537 10.34 -1.85 -3.30
N SER A 538 10.91 -1.86 -4.52
CA SER A 538 10.11 -1.54 -5.71
C SER A 538 8.85 -2.41 -5.74
N TRP A 539 7.71 -1.80 -6.05
CA TRP A 539 6.38 -2.43 -6.04
C TRP A 539 5.79 -2.81 -4.67
N GLU A 540 6.48 -2.51 -3.57
CA GLU A 540 6.01 -2.74 -2.20
C GLU A 540 5.86 -1.42 -1.43
N GLU A 541 6.85 -0.53 -1.58
CA GLU A 541 6.96 0.70 -0.80
C GLU A 541 5.88 1.73 -1.16
N HIS A 542 5.32 2.37 -0.15
CA HIS A 542 4.66 3.65 -0.31
C HIS A 542 5.71 4.74 -0.51
N ARG A 543 6.19 4.90 -1.75
CA ARG A 543 7.37 5.72 -2.07
C ARG A 543 7.18 7.20 -1.77
N TRP A 544 5.99 7.76 -2.01
CA TRP A 544 5.72 9.16 -1.75
C TRP A 544 5.87 9.57 -0.29
N PRO A 545 5.31 8.89 0.72
CA PRO A 545 5.59 9.18 2.12
C PRO A 545 7.08 9.24 2.45
N THR A 546 7.87 8.28 1.94
CA THR A 546 9.33 8.27 2.12
C THR A 546 9.98 9.54 1.55
N LEU A 547 9.61 9.96 0.35
CA LEU A 547 10.19 11.14 -0.30
C LEU A 547 9.73 12.45 0.40
N LEU A 548 8.44 12.57 0.71
CA LEU A 548 7.85 13.80 1.25
C LEU A 548 8.32 14.11 2.67
N ARG A 549 8.65 13.09 3.49
CA ARG A 549 9.14 13.29 4.86
C ARG A 549 10.62 13.71 4.97
N LEU A 550 11.37 13.79 3.86
CA LEU A 550 12.82 14.05 3.89
C LEU A 550 13.20 15.46 4.31
N ALA A 551 12.27 16.41 4.29
CA ALA A 551 12.48 17.79 4.72
C ALA A 551 11.45 18.21 5.78
N LYS A 552 11.82 19.25 6.54
CA LYS A 552 10.91 19.92 7.48
C LYS A 552 9.80 20.64 6.72
N GLU A 553 8.60 20.71 7.32
CA GLU A 553 7.49 21.48 6.75
C GLU A 553 7.88 22.96 6.60
N GLY A 554 7.52 23.56 5.46
CA GLY A 554 7.88 24.93 5.09
C GLY A 554 9.28 25.07 4.48
N GLU A 555 10.08 24.00 4.43
CA GLU A 555 11.38 23.98 3.73
C GLU A 555 11.28 23.31 2.36
N THR A 556 12.15 23.71 1.44
CA THR A 556 12.26 23.04 0.14
C THR A 556 12.87 21.65 0.32
N ASN A 557 12.17 20.63 -0.13
CA ASN A 557 12.64 19.25 -0.10
C ASN A 557 13.62 18.97 -1.25
N THR A 558 14.86 19.44 -1.09
CA THR A 558 15.89 19.36 -2.13
C THR A 558 16.23 17.93 -2.50
N VAL A 559 16.27 17.00 -1.53
CA VAL A 559 16.59 15.60 -1.80
C VAL A 559 15.51 14.97 -2.70
N MET A 560 14.24 15.16 -2.37
CA MET A 560 13.13 14.68 -3.20
C MET A 560 13.17 15.33 -4.60
N HIS A 561 13.37 16.66 -4.67
CA HIS A 561 13.41 17.39 -5.95
C HIS A 561 14.56 16.90 -6.82
N ASP A 562 15.74 16.65 -6.24
CA ASP A 562 16.90 16.16 -6.98
C ASP A 562 16.71 14.72 -7.45
N GLN A 563 16.10 13.84 -6.63
CA GLN A 563 15.74 12.47 -7.03
C GLN A 563 14.73 12.47 -8.18
N LEU A 564 13.64 13.19 -8.04
CA LEU A 564 12.63 13.29 -9.10
C LEU A 564 13.22 13.85 -10.39
N ARG A 565 14.08 14.89 -10.31
CA ARG A 565 14.77 15.47 -11.47
C ARG A 565 15.75 14.49 -12.11
N ALA A 566 16.52 13.78 -11.29
CA ALA A 566 17.50 12.82 -11.79
C ALA A 566 16.83 11.64 -12.49
N HIS A 567 15.70 11.15 -11.94
CA HIS A 567 15.00 10.01 -12.51
C HIS A 567 14.05 10.38 -13.65
N ALA A 568 13.55 11.62 -13.73
CA ALA A 568 12.71 12.10 -14.84
C ALA A 568 13.35 11.94 -16.23
N GLN A 569 14.70 11.95 -16.31
CA GLN A 569 15.42 11.69 -17.56
C GLN A 569 15.26 10.25 -18.07
N TYR A 570 14.87 9.31 -17.20
CA TYR A 570 14.68 7.90 -17.52
C TYR A 570 13.24 7.55 -17.82
N VAL A 571 12.35 8.54 -17.91
CA VAL A 571 10.95 8.34 -18.27
C VAL A 571 10.85 8.11 -19.77
N ASN A 572 10.92 6.87 -20.19
CA ASN A 572 10.53 6.37 -21.51
C ASN A 572 10.99 7.23 -22.71
N ASP A 573 12.23 7.71 -22.73
CA ASP A 573 12.75 8.59 -23.78
C ASP A 573 11.84 9.81 -24.06
N ASN A 574 10.98 10.18 -23.13
CA ASN A 574 10.02 11.25 -23.34
C ASN A 574 10.70 12.61 -23.06
N PRO A 575 11.01 13.41 -24.09
CA PRO A 575 11.64 14.72 -23.93
C PRO A 575 10.74 15.75 -23.24
N VAL A 576 9.51 15.38 -22.88
CA VAL A 576 8.52 16.30 -22.30
C VAL A 576 8.89 16.73 -20.88
N TYR A 577 9.67 15.92 -20.14
CA TYR A 577 9.98 16.19 -18.74
C TYR A 577 11.47 16.24 -18.36
N PRO A 578 12.42 16.62 -19.24
CA PRO A 578 13.82 16.61 -18.90
C PRO A 578 14.13 17.64 -17.81
N GLY A 579 14.47 17.14 -16.62
CA GLY A 579 15.04 17.96 -15.56
C GLY A 579 14.06 18.82 -14.78
N THR A 580 12.75 18.55 -14.83
CA THR A 580 11.77 19.26 -13.99
C THR A 580 11.76 18.69 -12.56
N ALA A 581 11.51 19.56 -11.60
CA ALA A 581 11.22 19.19 -10.22
C ALA A 581 9.92 19.88 -9.81
N PRO A 582 9.12 19.28 -8.92
CA PRO A 582 7.90 19.92 -8.44
C PRO A 582 8.24 21.25 -7.74
N LYS A 583 7.28 22.17 -7.75
CA LYS A 583 7.38 23.44 -6.99
C LYS A 583 6.91 23.30 -5.54
N TRP A 584 6.41 22.14 -5.19
CA TRP A 584 5.85 21.79 -3.90
C TRP A 584 6.75 20.75 -3.21
N SER A 585 6.69 20.71 -1.89
CA SER A 585 7.41 19.75 -1.05
C SER A 585 6.47 18.80 -0.29
N LEU A 586 5.17 19.06 -0.34
CA LEU A 586 4.09 18.26 0.25
C LEU A 586 2.91 18.22 -0.72
N PHE A 587 2.06 17.21 -0.61
CA PHE A 587 0.82 17.13 -1.38
C PHE A 587 -0.13 18.28 -1.06
N ALA A 588 -0.95 18.65 -2.04
CA ALA A 588 -1.98 19.66 -1.84
C ALA A 588 -3.04 19.18 -0.83
N ILE A 589 -3.45 20.07 0.07
CA ILE A 589 -4.71 19.88 0.79
C ILE A 589 -5.83 19.92 -0.26
N PRO A 590 -6.73 18.92 -0.31
CA PRO A 590 -7.77 18.88 -1.33
C PRO A 590 -8.62 20.15 -1.28
N LEU A 591 -8.81 20.81 -2.43
CA LEU A 591 -9.50 22.10 -2.47
C LEU A 591 -10.93 22.02 -1.92
N SER A 592 -11.62 20.92 -2.15
CA SER A 592 -12.96 20.69 -1.59
C SER A 592 -12.99 20.65 -0.07
N VAL A 593 -11.93 20.11 0.57
CA VAL A 593 -11.81 20.11 2.04
C VAL A 593 -11.66 21.55 2.56
N ILE A 594 -10.81 22.36 1.91
CA ILE A 594 -10.65 23.77 2.26
C ILE A 594 -11.97 24.53 2.11
N GLN A 595 -12.68 24.31 1.01
CA GLN A 595 -13.95 24.99 0.72
C GLN A 595 -15.09 24.60 1.66
N LEU A 596 -15.12 23.36 2.13
CA LEU A 596 -16.12 22.89 3.09
C LEU A 596 -15.85 23.35 4.52
N ASN A 597 -14.62 23.73 4.84
CA ASN A 597 -14.23 24.19 6.17
C ASN A 597 -14.57 25.66 6.38
N THR A 598 -15.86 26.00 6.42
CA THR A 598 -16.35 27.39 6.40
C THR A 598 -16.22 28.12 7.73
N GLY A 599 -15.95 27.42 8.83
CA GLY A 599 -15.89 27.98 10.19
C GLY A 599 -14.48 28.42 10.62
N ALA A 600 -13.44 28.02 9.91
CA ALA A 600 -12.06 28.42 10.18
C ALA A 600 -11.23 28.43 8.89
N GLU A 601 -10.16 29.23 8.87
CA GLU A 601 -9.21 29.26 7.78
C GLU A 601 -8.38 27.95 7.74
N MET A 602 -8.25 27.37 6.55
CA MET A 602 -7.40 26.22 6.28
C MET A 602 -6.48 26.55 5.09
N PRO A 603 -5.26 27.01 5.34
CA PRO A 603 -4.35 27.40 4.28
C PRO A 603 -3.88 26.19 3.45
N GLN A 604 -3.59 26.42 2.19
CA GLN A 604 -2.97 25.44 1.29
C GLN A 604 -1.48 25.26 1.60
N ASN A 605 -0.90 24.14 1.22
CA ASN A 605 0.53 23.91 1.27
C ASN A 605 1.28 24.75 0.22
N ASP A 606 2.52 25.13 0.54
CA ASP A 606 3.37 25.92 -0.35
C ASP A 606 3.61 25.21 -1.70
N GLY A 607 3.68 26.02 -2.77
CA GLY A 607 3.88 25.54 -4.13
C GLY A 607 2.60 25.17 -4.88
N TRP A 608 1.45 25.12 -4.20
CA TRP A 608 0.13 24.91 -4.79
C TRP A 608 -0.62 26.25 -4.93
N LYS A 609 -1.36 26.40 -6.04
CA LYS A 609 -2.13 27.62 -6.32
C LYS A 609 -3.61 27.41 -6.05
#